data_84a0cf758ac0679e0cd17eb14f32dc45
#
_entry.id   84a0cf758ac0679e0cd17eb14f32dc45
#
_cell.length_a   1.000
_cell.length_b   1.000
_cell.length_c   1.000
_cell.angle_alpha   90.00
_cell.angle_beta   90.00
_cell.angle_gamma   90.00
#
_symmetry.space_group_name_H-M   'P 1'
#
loop_
_entity.id
_entity.type
_entity.pdbx_description
1 polymer ?
#
loop_
_entity_poly.entity_id
_entity_poly.type
_entity_poly.pdbx_seq_one_letter_code
_entity_poly.pdbx_strand_id
1 'polypeptide(L)'
;MSIALATLITDFFMLYLVKERNASRHTVLTYRDALKMFLCFVARLHRRAVDRLSFEDLSAETILEFLNYLEKDRRNSINTRNARLAAIHSFFRYVLWREPELALFWVLST
;
A
#
# COMPACT_ATOMS: atom_id res chain seq x y z
N MET A 1 -8.30 12.70 14.53
CA MET A 1 -8.28 11.27 14.80
C MET A 1 -8.04 10.50 13.51
N SER A 2 -7.07 9.61 13.49
CA SER A 2 -6.75 8.88 12.27
C SER A 2 -7.69 7.67 12.10
N ILE A 3 -8.01 7.37 10.84
CA ILE A 3 -8.79 6.18 10.51
C ILE A 3 -7.85 4.97 10.57
N ALA A 4 -8.36 3.85 11.08
CA ALA A 4 -7.57 2.62 11.14
C ALA A 4 -7.13 2.19 9.73
N LEU A 5 -5.91 1.70 9.63
CA LEU A 5 -5.37 1.24 8.34
C LEU A 5 -6.25 0.16 7.73
N ALA A 6 -6.77 -0.78 8.55
CA ALA A 6 -7.65 -1.82 8.05
C ALA A 6 -8.90 -1.26 7.37
N THR A 7 -9.47 -0.19 7.94
CA THR A 7 -10.64 0.47 7.36
C THR A 7 -10.28 1.11 6.01
N LEU A 8 -9.14 1.78 5.93
CA LEU A 8 -8.68 2.40 4.69
C LEU A 8 -8.49 1.35 3.60
N ILE A 9 -7.89 0.21 3.94
CA ILE A 9 -7.66 -0.87 2.98
C ILE A 9 -8.99 -1.47 2.53
N THR A 10 -9.89 -1.78 3.47
CA THR A 10 -11.19 -2.35 3.13
C THR A 10 -11.96 -1.43 2.21
N ASP A 11 -12.02 -0.14 2.54
CA ASP A 11 -12.76 0.83 1.73
C ASP A 11 -12.11 1.05 0.38
N PHE A 12 -10.79 1.00 0.30
CA PHE A 12 -10.09 1.08 -0.98
C PHE A 12 -10.56 -0.03 -1.93
N PHE A 13 -10.66 -1.26 -1.44
CA PHE A 13 -11.10 -2.38 -2.28
C PHE A 13 -12.59 -2.35 -2.57
N MET A 14 -13.42 -2.16 -1.55
CA MET A 14 -14.86 -2.30 -1.69
C MET A 14 -15.52 -1.07 -2.33
N LEU A 15 -15.09 0.12 -1.94
CA LEU A 15 -15.73 1.35 -2.40
C LEU A 15 -15.03 1.95 -3.61
N TYR A 16 -13.71 1.96 -3.62
CA TYR A 16 -12.97 2.62 -4.68
C TYR A 16 -12.74 1.69 -5.88
N LEU A 17 -12.07 0.56 -5.69
CA LEU A 17 -11.74 -0.31 -6.82
C LEU A 17 -12.98 -0.96 -7.43
N VAL A 18 -13.82 -1.54 -6.60
CA VAL A 18 -14.99 -2.29 -7.08
C VAL A 18 -16.10 -1.34 -7.51
N LYS A 19 -16.53 -0.44 -6.61
CA LYS A 19 -17.71 0.39 -6.85
C LYS A 19 -17.42 1.59 -7.76
N GLU A 20 -16.36 2.36 -7.46
CA GLU A 20 -16.07 3.57 -8.23
C GLU A 20 -15.35 3.30 -9.53
N ARG A 21 -14.31 2.46 -9.50
CA ARG A 21 -13.47 2.22 -10.67
C ARG A 21 -13.94 1.02 -11.48
N ASN A 22 -14.89 0.25 -10.97
CA ASN A 22 -15.37 -0.96 -11.66
C ASN A 22 -14.21 -1.84 -12.11
N ALA A 23 -13.22 -2.01 -11.24
CA ALA A 23 -12.02 -2.77 -11.56
C ALA A 23 -12.37 -4.24 -11.81
N SER A 24 -11.66 -4.88 -12.74
CA SER A 24 -11.84 -6.28 -13.01
C SER A 24 -11.44 -7.13 -11.80
N ARG A 25 -11.98 -8.37 -11.75
CA ARG A 25 -11.58 -9.30 -10.71
C ARG A 25 -10.07 -9.53 -10.70
N HIS A 26 -9.46 -9.61 -11.88
CA HIS A 26 -8.01 -9.79 -11.99
C HIS A 26 -7.27 -8.62 -11.36
N THR A 27 -7.68 -7.39 -11.63
CA THR A 27 -7.06 -6.19 -11.05
C THR A 27 -7.19 -6.19 -9.54
N VAL A 28 -8.39 -6.51 -9.02
CA VAL A 28 -8.63 -6.55 -7.58
C VAL A 28 -7.70 -7.55 -6.90
N LEU A 29 -7.58 -8.75 -7.48
CA LEU A 29 -6.73 -9.80 -6.92
C LEU A 29 -5.24 -9.42 -6.99
N THR A 30 -4.81 -8.83 -8.10
CA THR A 30 -3.42 -8.38 -8.26
C THR A 30 -3.07 -7.31 -7.23
N TYR A 31 -3.96 -6.34 -7.03
CA TYR A 31 -3.76 -5.27 -6.07
C TYR A 31 -3.77 -5.81 -4.64
N ARG A 32 -4.68 -6.76 -4.35
CA ARG A 32 -4.73 -7.39 -3.03
C ARG A 32 -3.40 -8.08 -2.71
N ASP A 33 -2.88 -8.85 -3.65
CA ASP A 33 -1.64 -9.59 -3.43
C ASP A 33 -0.45 -8.64 -3.23
N ALA A 34 -0.39 -7.55 -4.02
CA ALA A 34 0.67 -6.55 -3.89
C ALA A 34 0.63 -5.85 -2.54
N LEU A 35 -0.56 -5.41 -2.10
CA LEU A 35 -0.70 -4.74 -0.81
C LEU A 35 -0.43 -5.69 0.34
N LYS A 36 -0.89 -6.94 0.25
CA LYS A 36 -0.61 -7.95 1.27
C LYS A 36 0.89 -8.15 1.43
N MET A 37 1.60 -8.30 0.32
CA MET A 37 3.05 -8.49 0.35
C MET A 37 3.75 -7.28 0.96
N PHE A 38 3.33 -6.08 0.57
CA PHE A 38 3.91 -4.84 1.11
C PHE A 38 3.68 -4.73 2.62
N LEU A 39 2.45 -4.96 3.07
CA LEU A 39 2.13 -4.86 4.50
C LEU A 39 2.87 -5.90 5.32
N CYS A 40 3.02 -7.12 4.80
CA CYS A 40 3.81 -8.15 5.49
C CYS A 40 5.27 -7.76 5.59
N PHE A 41 5.82 -7.13 4.54
CA PHE A 41 7.18 -6.63 4.56
C PHE A 41 7.36 -5.54 5.61
N VAL A 42 6.44 -4.57 5.65
CA VAL A 42 6.48 -3.48 6.64
C VAL A 42 6.37 -4.02 8.06
N ALA A 43 5.47 -4.99 8.27
CA ALA A 43 5.29 -5.60 9.58
C ALA A 43 6.58 -6.25 10.07
N ARG A 44 7.27 -6.98 9.21
CA ARG A 44 8.56 -7.59 9.56
C ARG A 44 9.62 -6.54 9.85
N LEU A 45 9.65 -5.49 9.05
CA LEU A 45 10.61 -4.40 9.21
C LEU A 45 10.47 -3.72 10.57
N HIS A 46 9.24 -3.49 11.00
CA HIS A 46 8.93 -2.83 12.26
C HIS A 46 8.77 -3.81 13.43
N ARG A 47 8.88 -5.12 13.18
CA ARG A 47 8.67 -6.17 14.17
C ARG A 47 7.32 -6.04 14.87
N ARG A 48 6.28 -5.82 14.08
CA ARG A 48 4.89 -5.71 14.55
C ARG A 48 4.00 -6.67 13.79
N ALA A 49 2.87 -7.03 14.40
CA ALA A 49 1.84 -7.78 13.71
C ALA A 49 1.19 -6.85 12.65
N VAL A 50 0.71 -7.43 11.55
CA VAL A 50 0.11 -6.66 10.47
C VAL A 50 -1.06 -5.81 10.96
N ASP A 51 -1.88 -6.34 11.87
CA ASP A 51 -3.04 -5.63 12.40
C ASP A 51 -2.67 -4.49 13.35
N ARG A 52 -1.38 -4.36 13.70
CA ARG A 52 -0.88 -3.27 14.54
C ARG A 52 -0.26 -2.13 13.74
N LEU A 53 -0.21 -2.27 12.42
CA LEU A 53 0.34 -1.22 11.57
C LEU A 53 -0.62 -0.05 11.46
N SER A 54 -0.07 1.15 11.34
CA SER A 54 -0.81 2.37 11.02
C SER A 54 -0.34 2.91 9.68
N PHE A 55 -1.08 3.87 9.12
CA PHE A 55 -0.66 4.49 7.87
C PHE A 55 0.71 5.16 8.02
N GLU A 56 1.02 5.67 9.19
CA GLU A 56 2.29 6.35 9.48
C GLU A 56 3.49 5.41 9.37
N ASP A 57 3.26 4.10 9.47
CA ASP A 57 4.34 3.11 9.25
C ASP A 57 4.69 2.93 7.78
N LEU A 58 3.86 3.45 6.87
CA LEU A 58 4.02 3.28 5.42
C LEU A 58 4.68 4.52 4.83
N SER A 59 5.98 4.72 5.07
CA SER A 59 6.72 5.89 4.59
C SER A 59 7.28 5.66 3.19
N ALA A 60 7.71 6.76 2.54
CA ALA A 60 8.39 6.67 1.25
C ALA A 60 9.66 5.82 1.35
N GLU A 61 10.39 5.94 2.45
CA GLU A 61 11.57 5.14 2.70
C GLU A 61 11.23 3.64 2.73
N THR A 62 10.14 3.30 3.39
CA THR A 62 9.68 1.91 3.45
C THR A 62 9.33 1.37 2.07
N ILE A 63 8.73 2.20 1.22
CA ILE A 63 8.42 1.80 -0.16
C ILE A 63 9.71 1.52 -0.93
N LEU A 64 10.72 2.37 -0.79
CA LEU A 64 12.02 2.15 -1.44
C LEU A 64 12.67 0.86 -0.98
N GLU A 65 12.62 0.58 0.32
CA GLU A 65 13.16 -0.67 0.86
C GLU A 65 12.42 -1.88 0.30
N PHE A 66 11.09 -1.77 0.16
CA PHE A 66 10.28 -2.83 -0.42
C PHE A 66 10.65 -3.08 -1.89
N LEU A 67 10.87 -2.02 -2.66
CA LEU A 67 11.28 -2.16 -4.06
C LEU A 67 12.64 -2.85 -4.18
N ASN A 68 13.58 -2.51 -3.30
CA ASN A 68 14.87 -3.19 -3.26
C ASN A 68 14.71 -4.67 -2.90
N TYR A 69 13.84 -4.96 -1.95
CA TYR A 69 13.54 -6.34 -1.57
C TYR A 69 12.98 -7.14 -2.75
N LEU A 70 12.06 -6.54 -3.53
CA LEU A 70 11.50 -7.22 -4.69
C LEU A 70 12.56 -7.54 -5.75
N GLU A 71 13.50 -6.62 -5.97
CA GLU A 71 14.54 -6.82 -6.96
C GLU A 71 15.58 -7.83 -6.52
N LYS A 72 16.06 -7.70 -5.29
CA LYS A 72 17.22 -8.48 -4.82
C LYS A 72 16.83 -9.84 -4.26
N ASP A 73 15.83 -9.86 -3.38
CA ASP A 73 15.48 -11.09 -2.68
C ASP A 73 14.45 -11.92 -3.42
N ARG A 74 13.48 -11.26 -4.06
CA ARG A 74 12.43 -11.95 -4.80
C ARG A 74 12.74 -12.06 -6.29
N ARG A 75 13.75 -11.35 -6.75
CA ARG A 75 14.19 -11.36 -8.15
C ARG A 75 13.05 -11.09 -9.13
N ASN A 76 12.15 -10.18 -8.74
CA ASN A 76 11.05 -9.81 -9.60
C ASN A 76 11.56 -9.13 -10.87
N SER A 77 10.90 -9.38 -11.99
CA SER A 77 11.17 -8.63 -13.20
C SER A 77 10.76 -7.16 -13.01
N ILE A 78 11.27 -6.29 -13.87
CA ILE A 78 10.92 -4.88 -13.86
C ILE A 78 9.40 -4.70 -14.00
N ASN A 79 8.78 -5.48 -14.89
CA ASN A 79 7.32 -5.39 -15.10
C ASN A 79 6.54 -5.79 -13.85
N THR A 80 6.93 -6.88 -13.19
CA THR A 80 6.28 -7.32 -11.96
C THR A 80 6.46 -6.29 -10.84
N ARG A 81 7.69 -5.77 -10.69
CA ARG A 81 7.98 -4.74 -9.70
C ARG A 81 7.14 -3.49 -9.93
N ASN A 82 7.04 -3.05 -11.18
CA ASN A 82 6.27 -1.86 -11.53
C ASN A 82 4.77 -2.06 -11.30
N ALA A 83 4.26 -3.26 -11.58
CA ALA A 83 2.85 -3.57 -11.33
C ALA A 83 2.54 -3.51 -9.82
N ARG A 84 3.43 -4.02 -8.99
CA ARG A 84 3.25 -3.94 -7.53
C ARG A 84 3.35 -2.51 -7.03
N LEU A 85 4.28 -1.72 -7.57
CA LEU A 85 4.40 -0.32 -7.22
C LEU A 85 3.15 0.46 -7.63
N ALA A 86 2.57 0.16 -8.79
CA ALA A 86 1.35 0.82 -9.24
C ALA A 86 0.20 0.57 -8.27
N ALA A 87 0.09 -0.65 -7.74
CA ALA A 87 -0.95 -0.98 -6.74
C ALA A 87 -0.76 -0.15 -5.47
N ILE A 88 0.47 -0.04 -4.98
CA ILE A 88 0.79 0.74 -3.79
C ILE A 88 0.49 2.22 -4.02
N HIS A 89 0.88 2.78 -5.16
CA HIS A 89 0.59 4.17 -5.52
C HIS A 89 -0.91 4.44 -5.59
N SER A 90 -1.68 3.50 -6.15
CA SER A 90 -3.13 3.65 -6.25
C SER A 90 -3.75 3.72 -4.86
N PHE A 91 -3.31 2.87 -3.94
CA PHE A 91 -3.78 2.88 -2.57
C PHE A 91 -3.43 4.22 -1.88
N PHE A 92 -2.18 4.65 -2.00
CA PHE A 92 -1.74 5.90 -1.39
C PHE A 92 -2.52 7.10 -1.93
N ARG A 93 -2.75 7.14 -3.24
CA ARG A 93 -3.53 8.21 -3.87
C ARG A 93 -4.94 8.26 -3.31
N TYR A 94 -5.56 7.09 -3.13
CA TYR A 94 -6.88 7.00 -2.52
C TYR A 94 -6.89 7.55 -1.09
N VAL A 95 -5.91 7.11 -0.28
CA VAL A 95 -5.84 7.51 1.12
C VAL A 95 -5.64 9.02 1.24
N LEU A 96 -4.73 9.59 0.46
CA LEU A 96 -4.42 11.01 0.54
C LEU A 96 -5.58 11.87 0.02
N TRP A 97 -6.35 11.35 -0.94
CA TRP A 97 -7.56 12.02 -1.38
C TRP A 97 -8.65 11.99 -0.31
N ARG A 98 -8.81 10.87 0.36
CA ARG A 98 -9.84 10.68 1.39
C ARG A 98 -9.49 11.40 2.69
N GLU A 99 -8.22 11.40 3.07
CA GLU A 99 -7.72 11.96 4.33
C GLU A 99 -6.59 12.95 4.03
N PRO A 100 -6.94 14.18 3.57
CA PRO A 100 -5.91 15.14 3.13
C PRO A 100 -4.86 15.49 4.18
N GLU A 101 -5.18 15.41 5.46
CA GLU A 101 -4.23 15.68 6.54
C GLU A 101 -3.06 14.69 6.54
N LEU A 102 -3.26 13.50 6.02
CA LEU A 102 -2.19 12.52 5.92
C LEU A 102 -1.19 12.88 4.82
N ALA A 103 -1.62 13.66 3.82
CA ALA A 103 -0.71 14.14 2.78
C ALA A 103 0.39 15.01 3.39
N LEU A 104 0.02 15.91 4.30
CA LEU A 104 0.99 16.77 4.96
C LEU A 104 1.96 15.94 5.82
N PHE A 105 1.42 14.99 6.60
CA PHE A 105 2.26 14.09 7.39
C PHE A 105 3.25 13.35 6.51
N TRP A 106 2.79 12.80 5.39
CA TRP A 106 3.63 12.00 4.52
C TRP A 106 4.74 12.83 3.87
N VAL A 107 4.42 14.05 3.43
CA VAL A 107 5.41 14.97 2.87
C VAL A 107 6.47 15.34 3.91
N LEU A 108 6.06 15.62 5.13
CA LEU A 108 6.99 16.00 6.19
C LEU A 108 7.86 14.84 6.66
N SER A 109 7.41 13.60 6.49
CA SER A 109 8.16 12.41 6.91
C SER A 109 9.14 11.92 5.85
N THR A 110 9.05 12.44 4.64
CA THR A 110 9.98 12.09 3.57
C THR A 110 11.10 13.13 3.44
#